data_599b677de2f04e54fe8861be41e06ff8
#
_entry.id   599b677de2f04e54fe8861be41e06ff8
#
_cell.length_a   1.000
_cell.length_b   1.000
_cell.length_c   1.000
_cell.angle_alpha   90.00
_cell.angle_beta   90.00
_cell.angle_gamma   90.00
#
_symmetry.space_group_name_H-M   'P 1'
#
loop_
_entity.id
_entity.type
_entity.pdbx_description
1 polymer ?
#
loop_
_entity_poly.entity_id
_entity_poly.type
_entity_poly.pdbx_seq_one_letter_code
_entity_poly.pdbx_strand_id
1 'polypeptide(L)'
;ATALEDGDWAKSIVSGIEPDHFLNYERNLINRAARLQEQTYRLAGDNLAAAITLILLSGADTDANTQSIHDDIWKNLKQTSDTQLADRKGRAIGYEAQGWLELAGILRQPGINLDEQGRMIRNWQNNWPDHPAAGALPAELQLIASLAESQPERITLALPLSGPLSSA
;
A
#
# COMPACT_ATOMS: atom_id res chain seq x y z
N ALA A 1 -12.65 7.06 -22.86
CA ALA A 1 -13.06 5.91 -22.04
C ALA A 1 -13.21 6.33 -20.59
N THR A 2 -12.14 6.77 -19.93
CA THR A 2 -12.16 7.23 -18.54
C THR A 2 -13.18 8.35 -18.28
N ALA A 3 -13.30 9.30 -19.21
CA ALA A 3 -14.27 10.39 -19.12
C ALA A 3 -15.75 9.92 -19.23
N LEU A 4 -15.98 8.72 -19.74
CA LEU A 4 -17.30 8.10 -19.84
C LEU A 4 -17.56 7.09 -18.71
N GLU A 5 -16.59 6.92 -17.80
CA GLU A 5 -16.62 5.95 -16.69
C GLU A 5 -16.89 4.49 -17.17
N ASP A 6 -16.59 4.19 -18.41
CA ASP A 6 -16.64 2.84 -18.96
C ASP A 6 -15.32 2.12 -18.67
N GLY A 7 -15.27 1.45 -17.51
CA GLY A 7 -14.09 0.78 -17.00
C GLY A 7 -13.63 -0.40 -17.87
N ASP A 8 -14.55 -1.21 -18.38
CA ASP A 8 -14.20 -2.40 -19.16
C ASP A 8 -13.61 -2.03 -20.52
N TRP A 9 -14.21 -1.06 -21.19
CA TRP A 9 -13.68 -0.55 -22.45
C TRP A 9 -12.33 0.15 -22.24
N ALA A 10 -12.22 0.97 -21.18
CA ALA A 10 -10.97 1.61 -20.82
C ALA A 10 -9.86 0.60 -20.54
N LYS A 11 -10.17 -0.47 -19.78
CA LYS A 11 -9.24 -1.57 -19.51
C LYS A 11 -8.79 -2.28 -20.79
N SER A 12 -9.69 -2.53 -21.72
CA SER A 12 -9.33 -3.18 -23.00
C SER A 12 -8.31 -2.38 -23.82
N ILE A 13 -8.35 -1.04 -23.72
CA ILE A 13 -7.37 -0.17 -24.37
C ILE A 13 -6.00 -0.25 -23.69
N VAL A 14 -5.96 -0.17 -22.36
CA VAL A 14 -4.68 -0.05 -21.64
C VAL A 14 -4.02 -1.39 -21.35
N SER A 15 -4.75 -2.51 -21.39
CA SER A 15 -4.20 -3.85 -21.15
C SER A 15 -3.16 -4.31 -22.18
N GLY A 16 -3.17 -3.71 -23.36
CA GLY A 16 -2.16 -3.94 -24.40
C GLY A 16 -0.96 -2.99 -24.33
N ILE A 17 -0.93 -2.08 -23.37
CA ILE A 17 0.13 -1.09 -23.23
C ILE A 17 1.02 -1.52 -22.06
N GLU A 18 2.15 -2.14 -22.38
CA GLU A 18 3.14 -2.50 -21.37
C GLU A 18 3.83 -1.24 -20.83
N PRO A 19 4.15 -1.18 -19.52
CA PRO A 19 4.84 -0.04 -18.92
C PRO A 19 6.16 0.31 -19.61
N ASP A 20 6.87 -0.69 -20.14
CA ASP A 20 8.14 -0.52 -20.86
C ASP A 20 8.01 0.37 -22.12
N HIS A 21 6.82 0.47 -22.70
CA HIS A 21 6.59 1.37 -23.83
C HIS A 21 6.81 2.85 -23.47
N PHE A 22 6.72 3.21 -22.19
CA PHE A 22 6.86 4.59 -21.74
C PHE A 22 8.26 4.93 -21.23
N LEU A 23 9.12 3.96 -20.97
CA LEU A 23 10.44 4.19 -20.35
C LEU A 23 11.38 5.09 -21.18
N ASN A 24 11.13 5.23 -22.49
CA ASN A 24 11.91 6.06 -23.40
C ASN A 24 11.36 7.48 -23.58
N TYR A 25 10.28 7.84 -22.90
CA TYR A 25 9.68 9.16 -22.98
C TYR A 25 10.20 10.09 -21.88
N GLU A 26 9.89 11.39 -22.01
CA GLU A 26 10.18 12.35 -20.96
C GLU A 26 9.42 12.00 -19.66
N ARG A 27 10.04 12.25 -18.49
CA ARG A 27 9.51 11.90 -17.19
C ARG A 27 8.07 12.36 -16.94
N ASN A 28 7.75 13.61 -17.35
CA ASN A 28 6.40 14.15 -17.21
C ASN A 28 5.35 13.34 -18.00
N LEU A 29 5.74 12.79 -19.16
CA LEU A 29 4.86 11.92 -19.96
C LEU A 29 4.75 10.53 -19.33
N ILE A 30 5.83 9.97 -18.81
CA ILE A 30 5.80 8.70 -18.07
C ILE A 30 4.83 8.81 -16.89
N ASN A 31 4.97 9.85 -16.06
CA ASN A 31 4.10 10.10 -14.92
C ASN A 31 2.64 10.23 -15.32
N ARG A 32 2.37 11.02 -16.34
CA ARG A 32 1.00 11.25 -16.82
C ARG A 32 0.38 9.97 -17.39
N ALA A 33 1.14 9.19 -18.16
CA ALA A 33 0.68 7.93 -18.73
C ALA A 33 0.39 6.90 -17.63
N ALA A 34 1.30 6.72 -16.66
CA ALA A 34 1.12 5.79 -15.57
C ALA A 34 -0.07 6.17 -14.66
N ARG A 35 -0.26 7.46 -14.37
CA ARG A 35 -1.43 7.92 -13.62
C ARG A 35 -2.74 7.67 -14.36
N LEU A 36 -2.77 7.88 -15.65
CA LEU A 36 -3.95 7.61 -16.48
C LEU A 36 -4.24 6.10 -16.54
N GLN A 37 -3.20 5.28 -16.67
CA GLN A 37 -3.33 3.82 -16.68
C GLN A 37 -3.81 3.30 -15.32
N GLU A 38 -3.26 3.79 -14.21
CA GLU A 38 -3.73 3.49 -12.85
C GLU A 38 -5.22 3.81 -12.69
N GLN A 39 -5.64 5.03 -13.06
CA GLN A 39 -7.04 5.44 -12.99
C GLN A 39 -7.95 4.52 -13.81
N THR A 40 -7.49 4.10 -14.98
CA THR A 40 -8.24 3.21 -15.85
C THR A 40 -8.43 1.83 -15.24
N TYR A 41 -7.36 1.23 -14.70
CA TYR A 41 -7.46 -0.06 -14.01
C TYR A 41 -8.37 0.02 -12.78
N ARG A 42 -8.27 1.09 -12.01
CA ARG A 42 -9.10 1.32 -10.83
C ARG A 42 -10.59 1.46 -11.19
N LEU A 43 -10.93 2.19 -12.25
CA LEU A 43 -12.30 2.29 -12.77
C LEU A 43 -12.84 0.93 -13.22
N ALA A 44 -11.99 0.08 -13.77
CA ALA A 44 -12.35 -1.29 -14.17
C ALA A 44 -12.38 -2.29 -12.99
N GLY A 45 -12.14 -1.83 -11.76
CA GLY A 45 -12.08 -2.68 -10.57
C GLY A 45 -10.80 -3.54 -10.45
N ASP A 46 -9.80 -3.32 -11.33
CA ASP A 46 -8.54 -4.04 -11.31
C ASP A 46 -7.50 -3.29 -10.45
N ASN A 47 -7.75 -3.29 -9.15
CA ASN A 47 -6.91 -2.56 -8.20
C ASN A 47 -5.48 -3.12 -8.13
N LEU A 48 -5.29 -4.41 -8.41
CA LEU A 48 -3.95 -5.01 -8.45
C LEU A 48 -3.13 -4.46 -9.61
N ALA A 49 -3.69 -4.41 -10.81
CA ALA A 49 -3.02 -3.83 -11.98
C ALA A 49 -2.73 -2.33 -11.75
N ALA A 50 -3.66 -1.60 -11.13
CA ALA A 50 -3.45 -0.21 -10.73
C ALA A 50 -2.25 -0.05 -9.78
N ALA A 51 -2.15 -0.89 -8.74
CA ALA A 51 -1.02 -0.88 -7.81
C ALA A 51 0.31 -1.19 -8.52
N ILE A 52 0.35 -2.23 -9.36
CA ILE A 52 1.56 -2.61 -10.11
C ILE A 52 2.02 -1.47 -11.03
N THR A 53 1.11 -0.79 -11.71
CA THR A 53 1.44 0.37 -12.54
C THR A 53 2.14 1.48 -11.72
N LEU A 54 1.66 1.76 -10.51
CA LEU A 54 2.28 2.77 -9.63
C LEU A 54 3.62 2.30 -9.06
N ILE A 55 3.79 1.01 -8.77
CA ILE A 55 5.06 0.44 -8.31
C ILE A 55 6.14 0.64 -9.39
N LEU A 56 5.81 0.34 -10.64
CA LEU A 56 6.73 0.55 -11.76
C LEU A 56 7.05 2.04 -11.97
N LEU A 57 6.07 2.92 -11.78
CA LEU A 57 6.27 4.36 -11.84
C LEU A 57 7.21 4.85 -10.74
N SER A 58 7.07 4.36 -9.50
CA SER A 58 7.90 4.79 -8.37
C SER A 58 9.38 4.50 -8.59
N GLY A 59 9.70 3.39 -9.27
CA GLY A 59 11.06 3.05 -9.66
C GLY A 59 11.63 3.91 -10.80
N ALA A 60 10.76 4.49 -11.64
CA ALA A 60 11.17 5.28 -12.82
C ALA A 60 11.31 6.78 -12.54
N ASP A 61 10.64 7.31 -11.51
CA ASP A 61 10.59 8.74 -11.19
C ASP A 61 11.08 9.06 -9.78
N THR A 62 12.34 9.44 -9.69
CA THR A 62 13.01 9.82 -8.43
C THR A 62 12.58 11.19 -7.90
N ASP A 63 11.95 12.03 -8.73
CA ASP A 63 11.52 13.39 -8.37
C ASP A 63 10.02 13.44 -7.99
N ALA A 64 9.30 12.34 -8.18
CA ALA A 64 7.90 12.26 -7.79
C ALA A 64 7.74 12.33 -6.26
N ASN A 65 6.59 12.82 -5.81
CA ASN A 65 6.24 12.75 -4.39
C ASN A 65 6.06 11.28 -3.97
N THR A 66 7.15 10.68 -3.52
CA THR A 66 7.24 9.27 -3.13
C THR A 66 6.15 8.90 -2.11
N GLN A 67 5.89 9.77 -1.12
CA GLN A 67 4.86 9.53 -0.13
C GLN A 67 3.48 9.38 -0.76
N SER A 68 3.10 10.28 -1.67
CA SER A 68 1.81 10.23 -2.36
C SER A 68 1.67 8.97 -3.23
N ILE A 69 2.75 8.56 -3.91
CA ILE A 69 2.73 7.33 -4.72
C ILE A 69 2.56 6.11 -3.83
N HIS A 70 3.28 6.02 -2.72
CA HIS A 70 3.17 4.91 -1.77
C HIS A 70 1.79 4.84 -1.12
N ASP A 71 1.18 5.98 -0.81
CA ASP A 71 -0.19 6.03 -0.31
C ASP A 71 -1.20 5.49 -1.34
N ASP A 72 -1.03 5.86 -2.61
CA ASP A 72 -1.88 5.38 -3.70
C ASP A 72 -1.67 3.88 -3.98
N ILE A 73 -0.43 3.38 -3.95
CA ILE A 73 -0.12 1.95 -4.05
C ILE A 73 -0.84 1.19 -2.93
N TRP A 74 -0.67 1.64 -1.69
CA TRP A 74 -1.30 1.02 -0.53
C TRP A 74 -2.82 1.00 -0.61
N LYS A 75 -3.42 2.11 -1.02
CA LYS A 75 -4.86 2.22 -1.24
C LYS A 75 -5.38 1.20 -2.24
N ASN A 76 -4.72 1.04 -3.37
CA ASN A 76 -5.10 0.05 -4.39
C ASN A 76 -4.89 -1.39 -3.88
N LEU A 77 -3.77 -1.66 -3.20
CA LEU A 77 -3.52 -2.99 -2.62
C LEU A 77 -4.57 -3.37 -1.58
N LYS A 78 -5.01 -2.45 -0.73
CA LYS A 78 -6.09 -2.73 0.24
C LYS A 78 -7.40 -3.15 -0.41
N GLN A 79 -7.70 -2.63 -1.59
CA GLN A 79 -8.91 -2.94 -2.34
C GLN A 79 -8.78 -4.21 -3.21
N THR A 80 -7.58 -4.75 -3.36
CA THR A 80 -7.33 -5.98 -4.10
C THR A 80 -7.86 -7.18 -3.31
N SER A 81 -8.48 -8.17 -3.96
CA SER A 81 -8.96 -9.37 -3.29
C SER A 81 -7.82 -10.30 -2.85
N ASP A 82 -8.05 -11.12 -1.83
CA ASP A 82 -7.04 -12.08 -1.35
C ASP A 82 -6.67 -13.11 -2.42
N THR A 83 -7.62 -13.50 -3.26
CA THR A 83 -7.39 -14.41 -4.38
C THR A 83 -6.47 -13.81 -5.43
N GLN A 84 -6.66 -12.54 -5.78
CA GLN A 84 -5.79 -11.83 -6.72
C GLN A 84 -4.37 -11.66 -6.16
N LEU A 85 -4.24 -11.33 -4.86
CA LEU A 85 -2.93 -11.23 -4.21
C LEU A 85 -2.20 -12.58 -4.18
N ALA A 86 -2.91 -13.66 -3.83
CA ALA A 86 -2.33 -15.00 -3.77
C ALA A 86 -1.86 -15.49 -5.16
N ASP A 87 -2.68 -15.29 -6.18
CA ASP A 87 -2.34 -15.65 -7.56
C ASP A 87 -1.11 -14.88 -8.05
N ARG A 88 -0.99 -13.60 -7.72
CA ARG A 88 0.14 -12.79 -8.14
C ARG A 88 1.43 -13.13 -7.41
N LYS A 89 1.37 -13.48 -6.11
CA LYS A 89 2.54 -13.92 -5.33
C LYS A 89 3.26 -15.13 -5.94
N GLY A 90 2.52 -16.00 -6.64
CA GLY A 90 3.07 -17.18 -7.30
C GLY A 90 3.77 -16.90 -8.63
N ARG A 91 3.74 -15.67 -9.14
CA ARG A 91 4.35 -15.30 -10.42
C ARG A 91 5.65 -14.54 -10.21
N ALA A 92 6.60 -14.72 -11.13
CA ALA A 92 7.85 -13.96 -11.12
C ALA A 92 7.54 -12.46 -11.33
N ILE A 93 7.79 -11.67 -10.30
CA ILE A 93 7.64 -10.21 -10.29
C ILE A 93 8.90 -9.60 -9.68
N GLY A 94 9.17 -8.33 -10.02
CA GLY A 94 10.33 -7.61 -9.50
C GLY A 94 10.33 -7.49 -7.97
N TYR A 95 11.51 -7.20 -7.40
CA TYR A 95 11.76 -7.06 -5.97
C TYR A 95 10.74 -6.13 -5.27
N GLU A 96 10.53 -4.93 -5.82
CA GLU A 96 9.61 -3.96 -5.24
C GLU A 96 8.16 -4.48 -5.18
N ALA A 97 7.68 -5.08 -6.29
CA ALA A 97 6.33 -5.63 -6.32
C ALA A 97 6.16 -6.78 -5.31
N GLN A 98 7.18 -7.62 -5.13
CA GLN A 98 7.15 -8.69 -4.13
C GLN A 98 7.03 -8.14 -2.71
N GLY A 99 7.84 -7.14 -2.36
CA GLY A 99 7.80 -6.49 -1.05
C GLY A 99 6.43 -5.89 -0.75
N TRP A 100 5.85 -5.18 -1.71
CA TRP A 100 4.51 -4.62 -1.58
C TRP A 100 3.41 -5.67 -1.38
N LEU A 101 3.44 -6.77 -2.16
CA LEU A 101 2.46 -7.85 -2.05
C LEU A 101 2.61 -8.63 -0.73
N GLU A 102 3.85 -8.78 -0.24
CA GLU A 102 4.08 -9.38 1.08
C GLU A 102 3.51 -8.50 2.18
N LEU A 103 3.82 -7.20 2.18
CA LEU A 103 3.29 -6.24 3.14
C LEU A 103 1.75 -6.25 3.18
N ALA A 104 1.12 -6.22 2.00
CA ALA A 104 -0.33 -6.30 1.89
C ALA A 104 -0.89 -7.61 2.42
N GLY A 105 -0.20 -8.73 2.25
CA GLY A 105 -0.63 -10.05 2.71
C GLY A 105 -0.53 -10.23 4.21
N ILE A 106 0.57 -9.80 4.83
CA ILE A 106 0.77 -9.98 6.27
C ILE A 106 -0.20 -9.16 7.12
N LEU A 107 -0.60 -7.98 6.66
CA LEU A 107 -1.52 -7.09 7.38
C LEU A 107 -3.01 -7.46 7.21
N ARG A 108 -3.31 -8.48 6.40
CA ARG A 108 -4.68 -8.99 6.22
C ARG A 108 -5.02 -10.18 7.10
N GLN A 109 -4.11 -10.61 7.95
CA GLN A 109 -4.38 -11.73 8.84
C GLN A 109 -5.51 -11.38 9.82
N PRO A 110 -6.53 -12.24 9.96
CA PRO A 110 -7.66 -11.94 10.83
C PRO A 110 -7.23 -11.96 12.30
N GLY A 111 -7.80 -11.05 13.10
CA GLY A 111 -7.62 -11.04 14.56
C GLY A 111 -6.34 -10.40 15.08
N ILE A 112 -5.49 -9.84 14.22
CA ILE A 112 -4.30 -9.11 14.67
C ILE A 112 -4.69 -7.77 15.32
N ASN A 113 -4.11 -7.50 16.49
CA ASN A 113 -4.28 -6.22 17.18
C ASN A 113 -3.27 -5.17 16.66
N LEU A 114 -3.41 -3.93 17.14
CA LEU A 114 -2.58 -2.81 16.70
C LEU A 114 -1.08 -3.03 16.96
N ASP A 115 -0.73 -3.59 18.14
CA ASP A 115 0.67 -3.86 18.51
C ASP A 115 1.29 -4.90 17.59
N GLU A 116 0.53 -5.91 17.24
CA GLU A 116 0.95 -6.96 16.32
C GLU A 116 1.12 -6.42 14.92
N GLN A 117 0.20 -5.57 14.44
CA GLN A 117 0.36 -4.87 13.16
C GLN A 117 1.64 -4.03 13.14
N GLY A 118 1.90 -3.24 14.18
CA GLY A 118 3.12 -2.46 14.29
C GLY A 118 4.39 -3.31 14.27
N ARG A 119 4.40 -4.46 14.98
CA ARG A 119 5.52 -5.41 14.94
C ARG A 119 5.71 -6.02 13.55
N MET A 120 4.63 -6.38 12.86
CA MET A 120 4.67 -6.94 11.51
C MET A 120 5.24 -5.94 10.50
N ILE A 121 4.84 -4.67 10.58
CA ILE A 121 5.38 -3.60 9.75
C ILE A 121 6.88 -3.46 9.97
N ARG A 122 7.35 -3.39 11.22
CA ARG A 122 8.79 -3.29 11.53
C ARG A 122 9.57 -4.52 11.06
N ASN A 123 9.03 -5.70 11.26
CA ASN A 123 9.66 -6.93 10.76
C ASN A 123 9.78 -6.91 9.24
N TRP A 124 8.74 -6.45 8.54
CA TRP A 124 8.78 -6.31 7.10
C TRP A 124 9.85 -5.29 6.67
N GLN A 125 9.95 -4.11 7.30
CA GLN A 125 11.00 -3.14 7.02
C GLN A 125 12.42 -3.73 7.21
N ASN A 126 12.63 -4.54 8.24
CA ASN A 126 13.91 -5.21 8.49
C ASN A 126 14.22 -6.30 7.45
N ASN A 127 13.21 -6.99 6.94
CA ASN A 127 13.37 -8.02 5.92
C ASN A 127 13.56 -7.42 4.51
N TRP A 128 13.11 -6.19 4.30
CA TRP A 128 13.12 -5.48 3.03
C TRP A 128 13.85 -4.12 3.14
N PRO A 129 15.10 -4.08 3.62
CA PRO A 129 15.79 -2.81 3.95
C PRO A 129 16.01 -1.91 2.73
N ASP A 130 16.19 -2.48 1.54
CA ASP A 130 16.42 -1.74 0.30
C ASP A 130 15.11 -1.42 -0.46
N HIS A 131 13.96 -1.78 0.11
CA HIS A 131 12.68 -1.51 -0.52
C HIS A 131 12.29 -0.03 -0.32
N PRO A 132 11.84 0.70 -1.37
CA PRO A 132 11.52 2.12 -1.25
C PRO A 132 10.51 2.42 -0.13
N ALA A 133 9.50 1.58 0.05
CA ALA A 133 8.51 1.74 1.11
C ALA A 133 9.05 1.43 2.52
N ALA A 134 10.20 0.80 2.67
CA ALA A 134 10.79 0.60 4.00
C ALA A 134 11.30 1.92 4.59
N GLY A 135 11.81 2.81 3.75
CA GLY A 135 12.24 4.16 4.14
C GLY A 135 11.11 5.20 4.15
N ALA A 136 10.03 4.96 3.41
CA ALA A 136 8.89 5.87 3.26
C ALA A 136 7.57 5.09 3.23
N LEU A 137 7.16 4.59 4.39
CA LEU A 137 5.89 3.87 4.53
C LEU A 137 4.71 4.74 4.10
N PRO A 138 3.62 4.14 3.58
CA PRO A 138 2.33 4.82 3.47
C PRO A 138 1.91 5.48 4.78
N ALA A 139 1.26 6.63 4.71
CA ALA A 139 0.88 7.42 5.90
C ALA A 139 0.04 6.62 6.90
N GLU A 140 -0.85 5.77 6.42
CA GLU A 140 -1.64 4.86 7.26
C GLU A 140 -0.76 3.89 8.04
N LEU A 141 0.25 3.30 7.41
CA LEU A 141 1.17 2.35 8.05
C LEU A 141 2.13 3.04 9.01
N GLN A 142 2.56 4.26 8.70
CA GLN A 142 3.33 5.11 9.63
C GLN A 142 2.52 5.37 10.89
N LEU A 143 1.23 5.70 10.74
CA LEU A 143 0.35 5.93 11.89
C LEU A 143 0.18 4.65 12.74
N ILE A 144 -0.06 3.50 12.12
CA ILE A 144 -0.15 2.21 12.83
C ILE A 144 1.14 1.92 13.60
N ALA A 145 2.30 2.07 12.96
CA ALA A 145 3.59 1.83 13.59
C ALA A 145 3.82 2.77 14.80
N SER A 146 3.51 4.07 14.65
CA SER A 146 3.66 5.07 15.70
C SER A 146 2.70 4.85 16.87
N LEU A 147 1.45 4.48 16.62
CA LEU A 147 0.48 4.17 17.66
C LEU A 147 0.85 2.91 18.45
N ALA A 148 1.37 1.89 17.77
CA ALA A 148 1.87 0.68 18.42
C ALA A 148 3.07 0.95 19.34
N GLU A 149 3.91 1.95 19.04
CA GLU A 149 5.03 2.37 19.89
C GLU A 149 4.60 3.25 21.06
N SER A 150 3.53 4.02 20.90
CA SER A 150 3.05 4.98 21.91
C SER A 150 2.13 4.38 22.95
N GLN A 151 1.78 3.09 22.85
CA GLN A 151 0.93 2.44 23.85
C GLN A 151 1.65 2.35 25.19
N PRO A 152 1.03 2.81 26.29
CA PRO A 152 1.63 2.70 27.61
C PRO A 152 1.71 1.22 28.02
N GLU A 153 2.91 0.75 28.36
CA GLU A 153 3.13 -0.62 28.88
C GLU A 153 2.44 -0.86 30.21
N ARG A 154 2.10 0.21 30.93
CA ARG A 154 1.44 0.17 32.24
C ARG A 154 0.40 1.27 32.37
N ILE A 155 -0.82 0.88 32.71
CA ILE A 155 -1.88 1.79 33.16
C ILE A 155 -2.01 1.59 34.67
N THR A 156 -1.67 2.63 35.47
CA THR A 156 -1.90 2.62 36.93
C THR A 156 -3.23 3.28 37.18
N LEU A 157 -4.18 2.52 37.71
CA LEU A 157 -5.47 3.03 38.15
C LEU A 157 -5.35 3.39 39.66
N ALA A 158 -5.32 4.68 39.94
CA ALA A 158 -5.38 5.16 41.34
C ALA A 158 -6.85 5.25 41.76
N LEU A 159 -7.30 4.25 42.51
CA LEU A 159 -8.64 4.26 43.11
C LEU A 159 -8.58 4.83 44.53
N PRO A 160 -9.52 5.67 44.95
CA PRO A 160 -9.62 6.11 46.33
C PRO A 160 -9.99 4.91 47.20
N LEU A 161 -9.13 4.60 48.19
CA LEU A 161 -9.37 3.51 49.16
C LEU A 161 -10.36 3.91 50.25
N SER A 162 -10.71 5.18 50.34
CA SER A 162 -11.67 5.74 51.32
C SER A 162 -12.40 6.93 50.71
N GLY A 163 -13.63 7.17 51.19
CA GLY A 163 -14.49 8.28 50.74
C GLY A 163 -15.72 7.81 49.95
N PRO A 164 -16.55 8.75 49.44
CA PRO A 164 -17.84 8.45 48.81
C PRO A 164 -17.72 7.61 47.52
N LEU A 165 -16.52 7.51 46.93
CA LEU A 165 -16.25 6.77 45.68
C LEU A 165 -15.50 5.45 45.92
N SER A 166 -15.29 5.04 47.16
CA SER A 166 -14.59 3.80 47.50
C SER A 166 -15.42 2.54 47.32
N SER A 167 -16.71 2.66 47.03
CA SER A 167 -17.68 1.59 46.82
C SER A 167 -18.24 1.50 45.40
N ALA A 168 -17.58 2.12 44.43
CA ALA A 168 -17.99 2.07 43.02
C ALA A 168 -17.37 0.86 42.30
#